data_22293368d9d6db41fd47a53733e35404
#
_entry.id   22293368d9d6db41fd47a53733e35404
#
_cell.length_a   1.000
_cell.length_b   1.000
_cell.length_c   1.000
_cell.angle_alpha   90.00
_cell.angle_beta   90.00
_cell.angle_gamma   90.00
#
_symmetry.space_group_name_H-M   'P 1'
#
loop_
_entity.id
_entity.type
_entity.pdbx_description
1 polymer ?
#
loop_
_entity_poly.entity_id
_entity_poly.type
_entity_poly.pdbx_seq_one_letter_code
_entity_poly.pdbx_strand_id
1 'polypeptide(L)'
;MFILITREVTDGIRKKLRSLLNAGIDAYVMSDEEPTTSSSRILHYPDSFMEQIGWTHHMSQPRNKITAWDKATYHAYKSGKEHVWICEDDVFWNRPSTLNMILSKESNADLIAYPLAPSYAEMPDWYHWDKVRMITQNKSHWTATYNQLCRVSHRLLTRMAELSQKRHRLFFHEGMFATLCNIHKYPIQYYNTIPGIYFLVRWNKPFTSEDRESLIKEHSRVLLHPVKDQ
;
A
#
# COMPACT_ATOMS: atom_id res chain seq x y z
N MET A 1 -7.59 -0.16 11.40
CA MET A 1 -6.96 1.14 11.04
C MET A 1 -6.74 1.19 9.53
N PHE A 2 -6.99 2.34 8.91
CA PHE A 2 -6.77 2.60 7.48
C PHE A 2 -5.86 3.83 7.32
N ILE A 3 -4.81 3.76 6.51
CA ILE A 3 -3.88 4.86 6.26
C ILE A 3 -3.93 5.20 4.77
N LEU A 4 -4.41 6.38 4.44
CA LEU A 4 -4.32 6.97 3.11
C LEU A 4 -2.96 7.66 2.99
N ILE A 5 -2.16 7.26 2.01
CA ILE A 5 -0.84 7.86 1.77
C ILE A 5 -0.92 8.83 0.61
N THR A 6 -0.27 9.97 0.75
CA THR A 6 -0.22 11.03 -0.26
C THR A 6 1.11 11.76 -0.23
N ARG A 7 1.46 12.40 -1.33
CA ARG A 7 2.61 13.30 -1.35
C ARG A 7 2.33 14.57 -0.55
N GLU A 8 1.18 15.19 -0.79
CA GLU A 8 0.76 16.47 -0.19
C GLU A 8 -0.70 16.40 0.24
N VAL A 9 -1.02 17.10 1.34
CA VAL A 9 -2.39 17.14 1.88
C VAL A 9 -3.19 18.24 1.22
N THR A 10 -3.83 17.94 0.10
CA THR A 10 -4.75 18.83 -0.63
C THR A 10 -6.15 18.83 -0.03
N ASP A 11 -7.01 19.74 -0.48
CA ASP A 11 -8.44 19.75 -0.11
C ASP A 11 -9.16 18.47 -0.57
N GLY A 12 -8.78 17.92 -1.73
CA GLY A 12 -9.27 16.64 -2.21
C GLY A 12 -8.96 15.50 -1.23
N ILE A 13 -7.73 15.42 -0.73
CA ILE A 13 -7.34 14.45 0.29
C ILE A 13 -8.11 14.63 1.60
N ARG A 14 -8.31 15.88 2.04
CA ARG A 14 -9.13 16.17 3.23
C ARG A 14 -10.59 15.75 3.05
N LYS A 15 -11.16 15.96 1.85
CA LYS A 15 -12.51 15.50 1.49
C LYS A 15 -12.59 13.97 1.49
N LYS A 16 -11.57 13.29 0.94
CA LYS A 16 -11.49 11.83 0.93
C LYS A 16 -11.41 11.28 2.35
N LEU A 17 -10.57 11.86 3.23
CA LEU A 17 -10.49 11.50 4.65
C LEU A 17 -11.85 11.65 5.35
N ARG A 18 -12.54 12.81 5.17
CA ARG A 18 -13.87 13.01 5.75
C ARG A 18 -14.88 11.96 5.28
N SER A 19 -14.84 11.60 3.99
CA SER A 19 -15.70 10.54 3.44
C SER A 19 -15.45 9.18 4.09
N LEU A 20 -14.19 8.83 4.33
CA LEU A 20 -13.82 7.59 5.03
C LEU A 20 -14.32 7.59 6.48
N LEU A 21 -14.12 8.68 7.20
CA LEU A 21 -14.58 8.83 8.60
C LEU A 21 -16.12 8.77 8.69
N ASN A 22 -16.83 9.42 7.78
CA ASN A 22 -18.30 9.38 7.71
C ASN A 22 -18.82 7.97 7.39
N ALA A 23 -18.04 7.16 6.69
CA ALA A 23 -18.33 5.76 6.44
C ALA A 23 -17.98 4.83 7.63
N GLY A 24 -17.58 5.39 8.77
CA GLY A 24 -17.20 4.64 9.98
C GLY A 24 -15.81 3.99 9.92
N ILE A 25 -14.97 4.35 8.96
CA ILE A 25 -13.62 3.81 8.81
C ILE A 25 -12.67 4.60 9.72
N ASP A 26 -11.92 3.91 10.59
CA ASP A 26 -10.86 4.52 11.41
C ASP A 26 -9.67 4.88 10.53
N ALA A 27 -9.75 6.05 9.86
CA ALA A 27 -8.84 6.50 8.82
C ALA A 27 -7.90 7.60 9.28
N TYR A 28 -6.69 7.57 8.71
CA TYR A 28 -5.63 8.57 8.84
C TYR A 28 -5.06 8.91 7.46
N VAL A 29 -4.47 10.09 7.34
CA VAL A 29 -3.65 10.47 6.19
C VAL A 29 -2.20 10.49 6.63
N MET A 30 -1.31 9.89 5.84
CA MET A 30 0.13 10.01 5.97
C MET A 30 0.68 10.79 4.78
N SER A 31 1.44 11.85 5.05
CA SER A 31 1.98 12.72 4.01
C SER A 31 3.50 12.62 3.88
N ASP A 32 4.02 12.70 2.65
CA ASP A 32 5.45 12.92 2.41
C ASP A 32 5.89 14.26 2.96
N GLU A 33 5.14 15.30 2.61
CA GLU A 33 5.43 16.70 2.96
C GLU A 33 4.75 17.07 4.28
N GLU A 34 5.38 17.98 5.03
CA GLU A 34 4.81 18.46 6.28
C GLU A 34 3.50 19.22 5.99
N PRO A 35 2.39 18.83 6.63
CA PRO A 35 1.11 19.46 6.36
C PRO A 35 1.06 20.89 6.92
N THR A 36 0.52 21.81 6.16
CA THR A 36 0.37 23.23 6.56
C THR A 36 -0.60 23.43 7.73
N THR A 37 -1.48 22.46 7.97
CA THR A 37 -2.44 22.47 9.09
C THR A 37 -2.37 21.16 9.85
N SER A 38 -2.20 21.25 11.15
CA SER A 38 -2.17 20.07 12.04
C SER A 38 -3.58 19.49 12.22
N SER A 39 -3.64 18.19 12.31
CA SER A 39 -4.85 17.44 12.66
C SER A 39 -4.42 16.11 13.29
N SER A 40 -5.14 15.63 14.28
CA SER A 40 -4.88 14.32 14.89
C SER A 40 -5.03 13.13 13.91
N ARG A 41 -5.63 13.37 12.73
CA ARG A 41 -5.84 12.38 11.68
C ARG A 41 -4.91 12.58 10.48
N ILE A 42 -4.09 13.63 10.47
CA ILE A 42 -3.08 13.89 9.42
C ILE A 42 -1.71 13.77 10.08
N LEU A 43 -0.94 12.81 9.59
CA LEU A 43 0.31 12.38 10.20
C LEU A 43 1.48 12.69 9.27
N HIS A 44 2.59 13.03 9.88
CA HIS A 44 3.87 13.21 9.21
C HIS A 44 5.01 12.82 10.15
N TYR A 45 6.08 12.29 9.62
CA TYR A 45 7.34 12.05 10.31
C TYR A 45 8.46 12.78 9.57
N PRO A 46 9.34 13.53 10.27
CA PRO A 46 10.50 14.15 9.65
C PRO A 46 11.40 13.11 8.97
N ASP A 47 11.92 13.43 7.79
CA ASP A 47 12.78 12.52 7.03
C ASP A 47 14.04 12.13 7.81
N SER A 48 14.64 13.10 8.55
CA SER A 48 15.80 12.84 9.42
C SER A 48 15.52 11.80 10.51
N PHE A 49 14.31 11.77 11.05
CA PHE A 49 13.90 10.74 12.00
C PHE A 49 13.81 9.36 11.32
N MET A 50 13.21 9.29 10.13
CA MET A 50 13.08 8.04 9.39
C MET A 50 14.44 7.48 8.96
N GLU A 51 15.39 8.35 8.58
CA GLU A 51 16.78 7.99 8.30
C GLU A 51 17.49 7.41 9.53
N GLN A 52 17.35 8.08 10.67
CA GLN A 52 17.96 7.65 11.92
C GLN A 52 17.55 6.22 12.32
N ILE A 53 16.28 5.86 12.10
CA ILE A 53 15.77 4.53 12.44
C ILE A 53 15.93 3.51 11.29
N GLY A 54 16.48 3.91 10.14
CA GLY A 54 16.68 3.05 8.96
C GLY A 54 15.37 2.62 8.28
N TRP A 55 14.25 3.33 8.50
CA TRP A 55 12.96 3.01 7.91
C TRP A 55 12.72 3.80 6.64
N THR A 56 13.43 3.41 5.58
CA THR A 56 13.58 4.18 4.33
C THR A 56 13.61 3.25 3.12
N HIS A 57 13.43 3.81 1.92
CA HIS A 57 13.61 3.12 0.63
C HIS A 57 12.49 2.14 0.22
N HIS A 58 11.25 2.38 0.63
CA HIS A 58 10.12 1.59 0.15
C HIS A 58 9.82 1.78 -1.34
N MET A 59 10.25 2.90 -1.93
CA MET A 59 10.03 3.16 -3.36
C MET A 59 11.20 2.68 -4.22
N SER A 60 10.89 2.32 -5.46
CA SER A 60 11.85 1.78 -6.43
C SER A 60 12.79 2.81 -7.04
N GLN A 61 12.38 4.06 -7.07
CA GLN A 61 13.11 5.14 -7.74
C GLN A 61 14.36 5.56 -6.95
N PRO A 62 15.46 5.97 -7.65
CA PRO A 62 16.71 6.40 -7.02
C PRO A 62 16.61 7.76 -6.30
N ARG A 63 15.42 8.29 -6.13
CA ARG A 63 15.21 9.43 -5.26
C ARG A 63 15.50 8.94 -3.85
N ASN A 64 16.61 9.40 -3.29
CA ASN A 64 16.96 9.26 -1.87
C ASN A 64 15.91 9.98 -0.98
N LYS A 65 14.64 9.87 -1.33
CA LYS A 65 13.54 10.56 -0.67
C LYS A 65 12.72 9.56 0.09
N ILE A 66 12.54 9.86 1.35
CA ILE A 66 11.60 9.17 2.21
C ILE A 66 10.19 9.55 1.79
N THR A 67 9.32 8.58 1.72
CA THR A 67 7.97 8.75 1.20
C THR A 67 6.91 8.43 2.25
N ALA A 68 5.66 8.75 1.95
CA ALA A 68 4.53 8.38 2.81
C ALA A 68 4.43 6.86 3.01
N TRP A 69 4.95 6.04 2.10
CA TRP A 69 5.08 4.59 2.30
C TRP A 69 5.97 4.23 3.48
N ASP A 70 7.15 4.84 3.58
CA ASP A 70 8.09 4.62 4.69
C ASP A 70 7.42 5.01 6.02
N LYS A 71 6.82 6.20 6.04
CA LYS A 71 6.17 6.78 7.22
C LYS A 71 4.93 5.98 7.65
N ALA A 72 4.09 5.55 6.69
CA ALA A 72 2.87 4.81 6.95
C ALA A 72 3.14 3.40 7.52
N THR A 73 4.09 2.67 6.95
CA THR A 73 4.46 1.34 7.45
C THR A 73 5.13 1.41 8.83
N TYR A 74 5.93 2.47 9.09
CA TYR A 74 6.46 2.72 10.43
C TYR A 74 5.33 3.02 11.43
N HIS A 75 4.40 3.92 11.07
CA HIS A 75 3.25 4.23 11.92
C HIS A 75 2.39 2.99 12.21
N ALA A 76 2.13 2.18 11.17
CA ALA A 76 1.42 0.93 11.30
C ALA A 76 2.11 -0.03 12.29
N TYR A 77 3.44 -0.18 12.19
CA TYR A 77 4.24 -0.96 13.13
C TYR A 77 4.11 -0.43 14.56
N LYS A 78 4.33 0.88 14.75
CA LYS A 78 4.26 1.52 16.07
C LYS A 78 2.87 1.48 16.70
N SER A 79 1.82 1.41 15.90
CA SER A 79 0.44 1.35 16.40
C SER A 79 0.11 0.05 17.14
N GLY A 80 0.88 -1.02 16.92
CA GLY A 80 0.60 -2.35 17.48
C GLY A 80 -0.71 -2.99 16.98
N LYS A 81 -1.38 -2.38 16.00
CA LYS A 81 -2.63 -2.93 15.43
C LYS A 81 -2.35 -4.22 14.69
N GLU A 82 -3.14 -5.25 14.95
CA GLU A 82 -2.99 -6.57 14.33
C GLU A 82 -2.95 -6.50 12.80
N HIS A 83 -3.84 -5.68 12.22
CA HIS A 83 -3.89 -5.45 10.78
C HIS A 83 -4.09 -3.97 10.47
N VAL A 84 -3.40 -3.49 9.43
CA VAL A 84 -3.50 -2.11 8.94
C VAL A 84 -3.67 -2.13 7.42
N TRP A 85 -4.65 -1.39 6.93
CA TRP A 85 -4.81 -1.09 5.51
C TRP A 85 -4.00 0.16 5.14
N ILE A 86 -3.26 0.09 4.04
CA ILE A 86 -2.53 1.21 3.45
C ILE A 86 -3.04 1.39 2.02
N CYS A 87 -3.32 2.62 1.63
CA CYS A 87 -3.93 2.95 0.35
C CYS A 87 -3.29 4.20 -0.26
N GLU A 88 -2.89 4.14 -1.51
CA GLU A 88 -2.44 5.32 -2.27
C GLU A 88 -3.61 6.27 -2.57
N ASP A 89 -3.32 7.55 -2.66
CA ASP A 89 -4.34 8.59 -2.85
C ASP A 89 -5.01 8.56 -4.23
N ASP A 90 -4.37 7.97 -5.22
CA ASP A 90 -4.88 7.78 -6.57
C ASP A 90 -5.61 6.44 -6.81
N VAL A 91 -5.87 5.68 -5.74
CA VAL A 91 -6.83 4.57 -5.78
C VAL A 91 -8.25 5.12 -5.73
N PHE A 92 -9.05 4.77 -6.71
CA PHE A 92 -10.45 5.16 -6.82
C PHE A 92 -11.40 4.01 -6.47
N TRP A 93 -12.45 4.31 -5.76
CA TRP A 93 -13.62 3.45 -5.56
C TRP A 93 -14.91 4.26 -5.79
N ASN A 94 -15.86 3.68 -6.49
CA ASN A 94 -17.07 4.41 -6.88
C ASN A 94 -18.10 4.58 -5.76
N ARG A 95 -18.01 3.78 -4.68
CA ARG A 95 -18.94 3.83 -3.53
C ARG A 95 -18.22 3.45 -2.24
N PRO A 96 -18.54 4.08 -1.10
CA PRO A 96 -18.00 3.65 0.20
C PRO A 96 -18.24 2.16 0.50
N SER A 97 -19.38 1.60 0.06
CA SER A 97 -19.68 0.17 0.22
C SER A 97 -18.71 -0.75 -0.53
N THR A 98 -18.11 -0.30 -1.64
CA THR A 98 -17.06 -1.06 -2.35
C THR A 98 -15.84 -1.24 -1.46
N LEU A 99 -15.37 -0.15 -0.86
CA LEU A 99 -14.24 -0.19 0.06
C LEU A 99 -14.58 -1.01 1.31
N ASN A 100 -15.76 -0.79 1.92
CA ASN A 100 -16.19 -1.54 3.11
C ASN A 100 -16.21 -3.06 2.87
N MET A 101 -16.63 -3.52 1.69
CA MET A 101 -16.58 -4.95 1.35
C MET A 101 -15.14 -5.50 1.35
N ILE A 102 -14.18 -4.71 0.90
CA ILE A 102 -12.76 -5.11 0.90
C ILE A 102 -12.23 -5.12 2.33
N LEU A 103 -12.49 -4.06 3.09
CA LEU A 103 -11.97 -3.88 4.44
C LEU A 103 -12.56 -4.88 5.45
N SER A 104 -13.84 -5.26 5.27
CA SER A 104 -14.55 -6.20 6.15
C SER A 104 -14.24 -7.67 5.86
N LYS A 105 -13.49 -7.96 4.79
CA LYS A 105 -13.17 -9.36 4.48
C LYS A 105 -12.32 -9.96 5.59
N GLU A 106 -12.91 -10.89 6.33
CA GLU A 106 -12.19 -11.69 7.31
C GLU A 106 -11.10 -12.52 6.63
N SER A 107 -9.90 -12.47 7.14
CA SER A 107 -8.77 -13.21 6.63
C SER A 107 -7.63 -13.25 7.63
N ASN A 108 -7.03 -14.41 7.79
CA ASN A 108 -5.82 -14.61 8.58
C ASN A 108 -4.54 -14.33 7.77
N ALA A 109 -4.65 -13.79 6.56
CA ALA A 109 -3.50 -13.46 5.73
C ALA A 109 -2.69 -12.31 6.35
N ASP A 110 -1.37 -12.42 6.26
CA ASP A 110 -0.44 -11.38 6.70
C ASP A 110 -0.32 -10.25 5.68
N LEU A 111 -0.56 -10.58 4.41
CA LEU A 111 -0.63 -9.62 3.32
C LEU A 111 -1.91 -9.87 2.52
N ILE A 112 -2.71 -8.82 2.31
CA ILE A 112 -3.75 -8.80 1.30
C ILE A 112 -3.39 -7.72 0.29
N ALA A 113 -3.25 -8.07 -0.99
CA ALA A 113 -2.84 -7.15 -2.04
C ALA A 113 -3.40 -7.57 -3.40
N TYR A 114 -3.12 -6.81 -4.45
CA TYR A 114 -3.40 -7.22 -5.82
C TYR A 114 -2.22 -8.05 -6.37
N PRO A 115 -2.46 -9.14 -7.12
CA PRO A 115 -1.38 -9.96 -7.66
C PRO A 115 -0.57 -9.19 -8.72
N LEU A 116 0.76 -9.32 -8.70
CA LEU A 116 1.64 -8.81 -9.74
C LEU A 116 2.47 -9.97 -10.34
N ALA A 117 3.38 -10.51 -9.58
CA ALA A 117 4.23 -11.63 -9.98
C ALA A 117 4.26 -12.66 -8.85
N PRO A 118 3.40 -13.68 -8.89
CA PRO A 118 3.32 -14.71 -7.86
C PRO A 118 4.61 -15.50 -7.67
N SER A 119 5.47 -15.54 -8.71
CA SER A 119 6.82 -16.10 -8.63
C SER A 119 7.78 -15.44 -9.61
N TYR A 120 9.10 -15.59 -9.36
CA TYR A 120 10.12 -15.16 -10.32
C TYR A 120 9.95 -15.81 -11.70
N ALA A 121 9.52 -17.07 -11.76
CA ALA A 121 9.35 -17.80 -13.01
C ALA A 121 8.23 -17.23 -13.91
N GLU A 122 7.20 -16.66 -13.30
CA GLU A 122 6.06 -16.08 -14.03
C GLU A 122 6.36 -14.71 -14.65
N MET A 123 7.31 -13.97 -14.07
CA MET A 123 7.68 -12.63 -14.55
C MET A 123 9.18 -12.37 -14.38
N PRO A 124 10.07 -13.14 -15.05
CA PRO A 124 11.52 -13.07 -14.82
C PRO A 124 12.12 -11.71 -15.16
N ASP A 125 11.50 -10.95 -16.07
CA ASP A 125 11.96 -9.65 -16.56
C ASP A 125 11.43 -8.47 -15.75
N TRP A 126 10.76 -8.71 -14.61
CA TRP A 126 10.35 -7.61 -13.74
C TRP A 126 11.57 -6.89 -13.18
N TYR A 127 11.75 -5.65 -13.58
CA TYR A 127 12.99 -4.88 -13.38
C TYR A 127 13.32 -4.55 -11.92
N HIS A 128 12.42 -4.84 -10.97
CA HIS A 128 12.69 -4.64 -9.54
C HIS A 128 13.20 -5.89 -8.81
N TRP A 129 13.44 -7.01 -9.50
CA TRP A 129 14.04 -8.17 -8.85
C TRP A 129 15.43 -7.91 -8.26
N ASP A 130 16.14 -6.90 -8.76
CA ASP A 130 17.40 -6.43 -8.17
C ASP A 130 17.22 -6.00 -6.70
N LYS A 131 16.08 -5.37 -6.35
CA LYS A 131 15.74 -4.97 -4.98
C LYS A 131 15.39 -6.17 -4.10
N VAL A 132 14.65 -7.13 -4.65
CA VAL A 132 14.29 -8.38 -3.96
C VAL A 132 15.53 -9.22 -3.67
N ARG A 133 16.49 -9.29 -4.62
CA ARG A 133 17.77 -9.97 -4.43
C ARG A 133 18.56 -9.46 -3.21
N MET A 134 18.38 -8.21 -2.83
CA MET A 134 19.01 -7.65 -1.63
C MET A 134 18.41 -8.18 -0.32
N ILE A 135 17.19 -8.74 -0.35
CA ILE A 135 16.53 -9.36 0.79
C ILE A 135 16.97 -10.83 0.90
N THR A 136 16.90 -11.56 -0.20
CA THR A 136 17.27 -12.98 -0.30
C THR A 136 17.81 -13.33 -1.68
N GLN A 137 18.81 -14.22 -1.73
CA GLN A 137 19.34 -14.78 -2.99
C GLN A 137 18.50 -15.96 -3.49
N ASN A 138 17.66 -16.54 -2.65
CA ASN A 138 16.82 -17.67 -3.03
C ASN A 138 15.62 -17.21 -3.85
N LYS A 139 15.69 -17.44 -5.17
CA LYS A 139 14.65 -17.05 -6.13
C LYS A 139 13.30 -17.73 -5.89
N SER A 140 13.25 -18.88 -5.19
CA SER A 140 11.98 -19.52 -4.85
C SER A 140 11.11 -18.70 -3.90
N HIS A 141 11.71 -17.73 -3.21
CA HIS A 141 10.98 -16.79 -2.34
C HIS A 141 10.55 -15.51 -3.05
N TRP A 142 11.04 -15.26 -4.28
CA TRP A 142 10.78 -13.99 -4.96
C TRP A 142 9.34 -13.92 -5.44
N THR A 143 8.61 -12.98 -4.89
CA THR A 143 7.20 -12.72 -5.18
C THR A 143 6.98 -11.22 -5.14
N ALA A 144 6.09 -10.73 -5.99
CA ALA A 144 5.70 -9.33 -6.01
C ALA A 144 4.18 -9.17 -6.04
N THR A 145 3.72 -8.08 -5.43
CA THR A 145 2.31 -7.69 -5.37
C THR A 145 2.17 -6.20 -5.69
N TYR A 146 1.07 -5.81 -6.31
CA TYR A 146 0.69 -4.40 -6.35
C TYR A 146 0.09 -4.00 -4.99
N ASN A 147 0.68 -3.01 -4.36
CA ASN A 147 0.34 -2.63 -2.99
C ASN A 147 -0.43 -1.30 -2.87
N GLN A 148 -0.92 -0.74 -3.98
CA GLN A 148 -1.66 0.54 -4.01
C GLN A 148 -2.84 0.58 -3.03
N LEU A 149 -3.46 -0.56 -2.80
CA LEU A 149 -4.32 -0.85 -1.66
C LEU A 149 -3.88 -2.20 -1.10
N CYS A 150 -3.37 -2.23 0.12
CA CYS A 150 -2.96 -3.48 0.75
C CYS A 150 -3.28 -3.49 2.24
N ARG A 151 -3.42 -4.70 2.80
CA ARG A 151 -3.48 -4.93 4.24
C ARG A 151 -2.22 -5.66 4.68
N VAL A 152 -1.57 -5.13 5.69
CA VAL A 152 -0.37 -5.72 6.30
C VAL A 152 -0.65 -6.10 7.75
N SER A 153 -0.15 -7.27 8.18
CA SER A 153 -0.23 -7.67 9.58
C SER A 153 0.89 -7.04 10.41
N HIS A 154 0.67 -6.92 11.72
CA HIS A 154 1.73 -6.51 12.65
C HIS A 154 2.91 -7.48 12.63
N ARG A 155 2.67 -8.76 12.41
CA ARG A 155 3.70 -9.79 12.29
C ARG A 155 4.60 -9.55 11.08
N LEU A 156 4.05 -9.18 9.93
CA LEU A 156 4.82 -8.79 8.75
C LEU A 156 5.63 -7.50 9.00
N LEU A 157 4.99 -6.49 9.60
CA LEU A 157 5.65 -5.23 9.97
C LEU A 157 6.81 -5.44 10.97
N THR A 158 6.72 -6.42 11.87
CA THR A 158 7.81 -6.80 12.76
C THR A 158 9.00 -7.34 11.98
N ARG A 159 8.80 -8.16 10.94
CA ARG A 159 9.89 -8.62 10.06
C ARG A 159 10.54 -7.49 9.27
N MET A 160 9.74 -6.49 8.89
CA MET A 160 10.29 -5.28 8.28
C MET A 160 11.14 -4.47 9.27
N ALA A 161 10.72 -4.36 10.53
CA ALA A 161 11.49 -3.71 11.58
C ALA A 161 12.85 -4.41 11.82
N GLU A 162 12.85 -5.74 11.91
CA GLU A 162 14.08 -6.53 12.02
C GLU A 162 15.01 -6.33 10.80
N LEU A 163 14.44 -6.28 9.59
CA LEU A 163 15.19 -6.02 8.37
C LEU A 163 15.79 -4.61 8.37
N SER A 164 15.00 -3.59 8.75
CA SER A 164 15.44 -2.21 8.90
C SER A 164 16.60 -2.08 9.90
N GLN A 165 16.47 -2.67 11.08
CA GLN A 165 17.53 -2.68 12.09
C GLN A 165 18.83 -3.32 11.57
N LYS A 166 18.72 -4.44 10.85
CA LYS A 166 19.87 -5.18 10.32
C LYS A 166 20.55 -4.49 9.15
N ARG A 167 19.81 -3.80 8.30
CA ARG A 167 20.28 -3.24 7.02
C ARG A 167 20.38 -1.72 7.01
N HIS A 168 19.84 -1.04 8.04
CA HIS A 168 19.63 0.41 8.10
C HIS A 168 18.87 0.96 6.88
N ARG A 169 18.03 0.12 6.29
CA ARG A 169 17.14 0.45 5.16
C ARG A 169 16.11 -0.64 4.93
N LEU A 170 15.06 -0.29 4.24
CA LEU A 170 14.07 -1.21 3.65
C LEU A 170 14.27 -1.29 2.13
N PHE A 171 13.32 -1.92 1.43
CA PHE A 171 13.39 -2.15 -0.01
C PHE A 171 12.02 -1.89 -0.63
N PHE A 172 11.97 -1.89 -1.96
CA PHE A 172 10.72 -1.61 -2.69
C PHE A 172 9.57 -2.50 -2.20
N HIS A 173 8.50 -1.86 -1.73
CA HIS A 173 7.42 -2.50 -0.99
C HIS A 173 6.71 -3.60 -1.80
N GLU A 174 6.54 -3.43 -3.12
CA GLU A 174 5.86 -4.43 -3.97
C GLU A 174 6.58 -5.79 -3.99
N GLY A 175 7.90 -5.78 -3.96
CA GLY A 175 8.69 -7.01 -3.85
C GLY A 175 8.92 -7.44 -2.40
N MET A 176 9.15 -6.48 -1.49
CA MET A 176 9.54 -6.77 -0.12
C MET A 176 8.45 -7.48 0.67
N PHE A 177 7.21 -6.98 0.67
CA PHE A 177 6.14 -7.52 1.51
C PHE A 177 5.87 -8.99 1.17
N ALA A 178 5.63 -9.27 -0.11
CA ALA A 178 5.33 -10.63 -0.56
C ALA A 178 6.52 -11.58 -0.39
N THR A 179 7.75 -11.12 -0.65
CA THR A 179 8.96 -11.93 -0.44
C THR A 179 9.18 -12.25 1.04
N LEU A 180 8.97 -11.30 1.96
CA LEU A 180 9.04 -11.57 3.40
C LEU A 180 7.98 -12.58 3.84
N CYS A 181 6.75 -12.47 3.30
CA CYS A 181 5.73 -13.48 3.55
C CYS A 181 6.19 -14.87 3.12
N ASN A 182 6.77 -15.03 1.94
CA ASN A 182 7.27 -16.32 1.47
C ASN A 182 8.43 -16.87 2.31
N ILE A 183 9.40 -16.03 2.68
CA ILE A 183 10.51 -16.42 3.55
C ILE A 183 9.99 -16.99 4.88
N HIS A 184 8.99 -16.33 5.46
CA HIS A 184 8.46 -16.70 6.78
C HIS A 184 7.23 -17.61 6.73
N LYS A 185 6.82 -18.06 5.53
CA LYS A 185 5.63 -18.89 5.29
C LYS A 185 4.34 -18.22 5.82
N TYR A 186 4.24 -16.91 5.66
CA TYR A 186 3.07 -16.15 6.01
C TYR A 186 2.06 -16.15 4.87
N PRO A 187 0.77 -16.36 5.13
CA PRO A 187 -0.23 -16.42 4.08
C PRO A 187 -0.43 -15.07 3.38
N ILE A 188 -0.49 -15.14 2.05
CA ILE A 188 -0.85 -14.01 1.17
C ILE A 188 -2.23 -14.29 0.60
N GLN A 189 -3.09 -13.27 0.55
CA GLN A 189 -4.38 -13.32 -0.11
C GLN A 189 -4.48 -12.21 -1.14
N TYR A 190 -5.14 -12.51 -2.26
CA TYR A 190 -5.37 -11.53 -3.31
C TYR A 190 -6.82 -11.03 -3.28
N TYR A 191 -7.02 -9.71 -3.28
CA TYR A 191 -8.36 -9.14 -3.21
C TYR A 191 -9.09 -9.08 -4.55
N ASN A 192 -8.39 -9.29 -5.70
CA ASN A 192 -9.03 -9.42 -7.01
C ASN A 192 -9.98 -10.64 -7.11
N THR A 193 -9.95 -11.53 -6.12
CA THR A 193 -10.85 -12.69 -6.00
C THR A 193 -12.13 -12.39 -5.21
N ILE A 194 -12.35 -11.15 -4.75
CA ILE A 194 -13.57 -10.78 -4.01
C ILE A 194 -14.76 -10.68 -5.01
N PRO A 195 -15.80 -11.52 -4.87
CA PRO A 195 -16.91 -11.48 -5.78
C PRO A 195 -17.66 -10.15 -5.77
N GLY A 196 -18.15 -9.72 -6.94
CA GLY A 196 -18.98 -8.53 -7.08
C GLY A 196 -18.23 -7.20 -7.04
N ILE A 197 -16.90 -7.22 -7.06
CA ILE A 197 -16.07 -6.03 -7.23
C ILE A 197 -15.24 -6.20 -8.51
N TYR A 198 -15.30 -5.21 -9.37
CA TYR A 198 -14.45 -5.12 -10.55
C TYR A 198 -13.16 -4.38 -10.17
N PHE A 199 -12.03 -5.07 -10.27
CA PHE A 199 -10.71 -4.53 -9.98
C PHE A 199 -9.93 -4.34 -11.27
N LEU A 200 -9.36 -3.15 -11.47
CA LEU A 200 -8.47 -2.91 -12.59
C LEU A 200 -7.29 -2.03 -12.15
N VAL A 201 -6.10 -2.60 -12.24
CA VAL A 201 -4.82 -1.91 -11.98
C VAL A 201 -4.09 -1.76 -13.30
N ARG A 202 -3.71 -0.52 -13.64
CA ARG A 202 -2.86 -0.20 -14.79
C ARG A 202 -1.52 0.29 -14.29
N TRP A 203 -0.46 0.02 -15.04
CA TRP A 203 0.89 0.45 -14.66
C TRP A 203 1.24 1.87 -15.12
N ASN A 204 1.01 2.16 -16.40
CA ASN A 204 1.58 3.35 -17.06
C ASN A 204 0.55 4.38 -17.53
N LYS A 205 -0.73 4.09 -17.44
CA LYS A 205 -1.77 4.99 -17.97
C LYS A 205 -2.88 5.16 -16.94
N PRO A 206 -3.02 6.36 -16.37
CA PRO A 206 -4.15 6.66 -15.49
C PRO A 206 -5.50 6.46 -16.20
N PHE A 207 -6.51 6.10 -15.43
CA PHE A 207 -7.88 6.09 -15.92
C PHE A 207 -8.38 7.50 -16.15
N THR A 208 -8.96 7.76 -17.31
CA THR A 208 -9.63 9.03 -17.62
C THR A 208 -11.01 9.07 -16.96
N SER A 209 -11.65 10.25 -16.96
CA SER A 209 -13.04 10.39 -16.51
C SER A 209 -13.98 9.53 -17.33
N GLU A 210 -13.80 9.44 -18.65
CA GLU A 210 -14.56 8.61 -19.55
C GLU A 210 -14.40 7.11 -19.27
N ASP A 211 -13.16 6.63 -19.05
CA ASP A 211 -12.89 5.26 -18.62
C ASP A 211 -13.69 4.92 -17.34
N ARG A 212 -13.65 5.83 -16.34
CA ARG A 212 -14.36 5.63 -15.06
C ARG A 212 -15.88 5.55 -15.24
N GLU A 213 -16.45 6.50 -15.98
CA GLU A 213 -17.90 6.54 -16.24
C GLU A 213 -18.38 5.30 -16.96
N SER A 214 -17.63 4.83 -17.96
CA SER A 214 -17.97 3.59 -18.67
C SER A 214 -17.96 2.39 -17.72
N LEU A 215 -16.89 2.23 -16.93
CA LEU A 215 -16.75 1.11 -16.00
C LEU A 215 -17.82 1.13 -14.88
N ILE A 216 -18.20 2.33 -14.39
CA ILE A 216 -19.26 2.47 -13.38
C ILE A 216 -20.65 2.11 -13.95
N LYS A 217 -20.89 2.34 -15.24
CA LYS A 217 -22.13 1.90 -15.90
C LYS A 217 -22.22 0.38 -16.06
N GLU A 218 -21.09 -0.25 -16.34
CA GLU A 218 -21.00 -1.71 -16.54
C GLU A 218 -20.96 -2.49 -15.22
N HIS A 219 -20.32 -1.92 -14.19
CA HIS A 219 -20.07 -2.60 -12.93
C HIS A 219 -20.58 -1.81 -11.74
N SER A 220 -21.39 -2.45 -10.91
CA SER A 220 -21.98 -1.81 -9.72
C SER A 220 -20.96 -1.38 -8.67
N ARG A 221 -19.81 -2.06 -8.60
CA ARG A 221 -18.69 -1.79 -7.69
C ARG A 221 -17.38 -1.86 -8.45
N VAL A 222 -16.63 -0.78 -8.39
CA VAL A 222 -15.39 -0.61 -9.15
C VAL A 222 -14.29 -0.11 -8.21
N LEU A 223 -13.10 -0.69 -8.34
CA LEU A 223 -11.85 -0.19 -7.75
C LEU A 223 -10.80 -0.07 -8.86
N LEU A 224 -10.26 1.12 -9.05
CA LEU A 224 -9.32 1.45 -10.12
C LEU A 224 -8.04 2.08 -9.56
N HIS A 225 -6.91 1.84 -10.24
CA HIS A 225 -5.64 2.51 -9.99
C HIS A 225 -4.79 2.54 -11.28
N PRO A 226 -4.09 3.64 -11.58
CA PRO A 226 -4.17 4.94 -10.94
C PRO A 226 -5.25 5.85 -11.52
N VAL A 227 -5.80 6.75 -10.68
CA VAL A 227 -6.74 7.79 -11.10
C VAL A 227 -6.21 9.14 -10.60
N LYS A 228 -5.84 10.04 -11.51
CA LYS A 228 -5.12 11.28 -11.16
C LYS A 228 -5.96 12.55 -11.05
N ASP A 229 -7.25 12.50 -11.37
CA ASP A 229 -8.14 13.67 -11.33
C ASP A 229 -9.10 13.58 -10.13
N GLN A 230 -8.56 13.59 -8.90
CA GLN A 230 -9.38 13.53 -7.68
C GLN A 230 -9.27 14.82 -6.85
#